data_8ae286fc2a9f0e228e163c375b8fd1cc
#
_entry.id   8ae286fc2a9f0e228e163c375b8fd1cc
#
_cell.length_a   1.000
_cell.length_b   1.000
_cell.length_c   1.000
_cell.angle_alpha   90.00
_cell.angle_beta   90.00
_cell.angle_gamma   90.00
#
_symmetry.space_group_name_H-M   'P 1'
#
loop_
_entity.id
_entity.type
_entity.pdbx_description
1 polymer ?
#
loop_
_entity_poly.entity_id
_entity_poly.type
_entity_poly.pdbx_seq_one_letter_code
_entity_poly.pdbx_strand_id
1 'polypeptide(L)'
;FIAAFFGCLYARAIAVPMTPPGLARMARTFNRLARIVEDSGSRVFITSARLRKAVEELAERVHFADSIRIICLDETDDALSRSWQELPLTTHTPGWLQYTSGSTSSPKGVIITHGNIMANLDSIAGHMRLRENIPTVSWLPPFHDMGLVGGILTPLHLGCLCVTMPP
;
A
#
# COMPACT_ATOMS: atom_id res chain seq x y z
N PHE A 1 3.02 -0.15 7.71
CA PHE A 1 2.34 -0.32 6.42
C PHE A 1 0.87 0.13 6.48
N ILE A 2 0.06 -0.47 7.37
CA ILE A 2 -1.40 -0.23 7.42
C ILE A 2 -1.70 1.27 7.58
N ALA A 3 -1.11 1.93 8.57
CA ALA A 3 -1.29 3.37 8.79
C ALA A 3 -0.88 4.21 7.57
N ALA A 4 0.24 3.86 6.90
CA ALA A 4 0.67 4.53 5.67
C ALA A 4 -0.34 4.40 4.54
N PHE A 5 -0.86 3.19 4.33
CA PHE A 5 -1.83 2.90 3.28
C PHE A 5 -3.13 3.70 3.49
N PHE A 6 -3.73 3.62 4.68
CA PHE A 6 -4.92 4.40 4.98
C PHE A 6 -4.66 5.90 5.00
N GLY A 7 -3.48 6.34 5.47
CA GLY A 7 -3.07 7.73 5.40
C GLY A 7 -3.08 8.28 3.98
N CYS A 8 -2.63 7.50 2.99
CA CYS A 8 -2.73 7.87 1.58
C CYS A 8 -4.20 8.03 1.15
N LEU A 9 -5.07 7.08 1.51
CA LEU A 9 -6.49 7.14 1.16
C LEU A 9 -7.16 8.37 1.78
N TYR A 10 -6.91 8.64 3.07
CA TYR A 10 -7.43 9.84 3.76
C TYR A 10 -6.91 11.15 3.18
N ALA A 11 -5.66 11.15 2.68
CA ALA A 11 -5.09 12.30 1.98
C ALA A 11 -5.53 12.40 0.52
N ARG A 12 -6.36 11.47 0.02
CA ARG A 12 -6.73 11.35 -1.40
C ARG A 12 -5.51 11.21 -2.31
N ALA A 13 -4.43 10.67 -1.78
CA ALA A 13 -3.24 10.32 -2.53
C ALA A 13 -3.33 8.88 -3.03
N ILE A 14 -2.88 8.63 -4.25
CA ILE A 14 -2.87 7.28 -4.83
C ILE A 14 -1.72 6.49 -4.20
N ALA A 15 -2.04 5.49 -3.38
CA ALA A 15 -1.03 4.64 -2.78
C ALA A 15 -0.39 3.69 -3.81
N VAL A 16 0.89 3.38 -3.64
CA VAL A 16 1.61 2.36 -4.42
C VAL A 16 2.25 1.37 -3.44
N PRO A 17 1.51 0.32 -3.02
CA PRO A 17 2.04 -0.69 -2.11
C PRO A 17 3.24 -1.42 -2.73
N MET A 18 4.37 -1.40 -2.03
CA MET A 18 5.60 -2.05 -2.49
C MET A 18 6.21 -2.93 -1.41
N THR A 19 6.87 -3.99 -1.84
CA THR A 19 7.68 -4.84 -0.97
C THR A 19 8.83 -4.01 -0.40
N PRO A 20 9.07 -4.04 0.93
CA PRO A 20 10.26 -3.42 1.48
C PRO A 20 11.53 -4.00 0.83
N PRO A 21 12.56 -3.18 0.55
CA PRO A 21 13.81 -3.69 0.03
C PRO A 21 14.45 -4.63 1.07
N GLY A 22 14.45 -5.93 0.76
CA GLY A 22 15.04 -6.96 1.63
C GLY A 22 16.56 -7.03 1.44
N LEU A 23 17.28 -7.21 2.56
CA LEU A 23 18.74 -7.25 2.62
C LEU A 23 19.40 -8.35 1.76
N ALA A 24 18.68 -9.42 1.43
CA ALA A 24 19.28 -10.63 0.81
C ALA A 24 19.23 -10.69 -0.74
N ARG A 25 18.47 -9.82 -1.41
CA ARG A 25 18.33 -9.81 -2.88
C ARG A 25 18.32 -8.41 -3.46
N MET A 26 19.18 -7.54 -2.96
CA MET A 26 19.11 -6.08 -3.17
C MET A 26 19.02 -5.66 -4.65
N ALA A 27 19.93 -6.08 -5.52
CA ALA A 27 20.04 -5.52 -6.87
C ALA A 27 18.79 -5.73 -7.76
N ARG A 28 18.24 -6.96 -7.80
CA ARG A 28 17.04 -7.24 -8.62
C ARG A 28 15.78 -6.57 -8.06
N THR A 29 15.65 -6.56 -6.74
CA THR A 29 14.53 -5.92 -6.05
C THR A 29 14.55 -4.42 -6.27
N PHE A 30 15.71 -3.78 -6.12
CA PHE A 30 15.87 -2.33 -6.34
C PHE A 30 15.53 -1.93 -7.78
N ASN A 31 16.02 -2.67 -8.79
CA ASN A 31 15.73 -2.35 -10.19
C ASN A 31 14.23 -2.47 -10.51
N ARG A 32 13.54 -3.46 -9.92
CA ARG A 32 12.08 -3.57 -10.07
C ARG A 32 11.36 -2.42 -9.38
N LEU A 33 11.74 -2.08 -8.16
CA LEU A 33 11.15 -0.98 -7.39
C LEU A 33 11.36 0.36 -8.09
N ALA A 34 12.56 0.63 -8.61
CA ALA A 34 12.85 1.84 -9.38
C ALA A 34 11.94 1.98 -10.60
N ARG A 35 11.74 0.88 -11.37
CA ARG A 35 10.81 0.89 -12.50
C ARG A 35 9.37 1.17 -12.09
N ILE A 36 8.92 0.63 -10.93
CA ILE A 36 7.58 0.93 -10.41
C ILE A 36 7.47 2.41 -10.05
N VAL A 37 8.48 2.97 -9.41
CA VAL A 37 8.52 4.39 -9.05
C VAL A 37 8.49 5.28 -10.30
N GLU A 38 9.24 4.93 -11.32
CA GLU A 38 9.26 5.65 -12.59
C GLU A 38 7.92 5.56 -13.32
N ASP A 39 7.34 4.38 -13.43
CA ASP A 39 6.06 4.15 -14.11
C ASP A 39 4.89 4.83 -13.38
N SER A 40 4.87 4.76 -12.05
CA SER A 40 3.83 5.41 -11.24
C SER A 40 4.01 6.91 -11.10
N GLY A 41 5.20 7.45 -11.36
CA GLY A 41 5.53 8.85 -11.12
C GLY A 41 5.52 9.24 -9.64
N SER A 42 5.68 8.28 -8.72
CA SER A 42 5.63 8.51 -7.27
C SER A 42 6.71 9.50 -6.82
N ARG A 43 6.31 10.54 -6.07
CA ARG A 43 7.20 11.58 -5.54
C ARG A 43 7.34 11.53 -4.02
N VAL A 44 6.52 10.75 -3.35
CA VAL A 44 6.54 10.62 -1.89
C VAL A 44 6.75 9.16 -1.52
N PHE A 45 7.77 8.89 -0.74
CA PHE A 45 7.99 7.60 -0.11
C PHE A 45 7.59 7.66 1.36
N ILE A 46 6.71 6.77 1.77
CA ILE A 46 6.32 6.61 3.18
C ILE A 46 6.96 5.32 3.70
N THR A 47 7.76 5.45 4.73
CA THR A 47 8.56 4.36 5.27
C THR A 47 8.71 4.46 6.80
N SER A 48 9.61 3.67 7.38
CA SER A 48 10.07 3.82 8.77
C SER A 48 11.52 4.30 8.80
N ALA A 49 11.96 4.91 9.89
CA ALA A 49 13.33 5.37 10.09
C ALA A 49 14.36 4.25 9.83
N ARG A 50 14.02 3.02 10.24
CA ARG A 50 14.86 1.83 10.00
C ARG A 50 15.15 1.58 8.51
N LEU A 51 14.24 1.91 7.62
CA LEU A 51 14.35 1.66 6.19
C LEU A 51 14.76 2.91 5.38
N ARG A 52 14.93 4.05 6.04
CA ARG A 52 15.25 5.34 5.41
C ARG A 52 16.40 5.21 4.42
N LYS A 53 17.54 4.68 4.87
CA LYS A 53 18.74 4.55 4.02
C LYS A 53 18.50 3.72 2.76
N ALA A 54 17.79 2.59 2.89
CA ALA A 54 17.47 1.75 1.74
C ALA A 54 16.50 2.44 0.76
N VAL A 55 15.64 3.32 1.26
CA VAL A 55 14.73 4.11 0.42
C VAL A 55 15.46 5.27 -0.26
N GLU A 56 16.43 5.90 0.41
CA GLU A 56 17.34 6.90 -0.18
C GLU A 56 18.13 6.29 -1.34
N GLU A 57 18.75 5.12 -1.15
CA GLU A 57 19.46 4.39 -2.19
C GLU A 57 18.54 3.98 -3.37
N LEU A 58 17.24 3.73 -3.11
CA LEU A 58 16.26 3.50 -4.15
C LEU A 58 15.93 4.78 -4.91
N ALA A 59 15.75 5.89 -4.20
CA ALA A 59 15.45 7.20 -4.78
C ALA A 59 16.56 7.67 -5.74
N GLU A 60 17.82 7.44 -5.41
CA GLU A 60 18.98 7.78 -6.27
C GLU A 60 18.97 7.05 -7.64
N ARG A 61 18.18 5.99 -7.78
CA ARG A 61 18.10 5.18 -9.02
C ARG A 61 17.06 5.63 -10.02
N VAL A 62 16.27 6.63 -9.69
CA VAL A 62 15.22 7.17 -10.57
C VAL A 62 15.60 8.51 -11.13
N HIS A 63 15.13 8.84 -12.33
CA HIS A 63 15.51 10.04 -13.08
C HIS A 63 15.12 11.37 -12.39
N PHE A 64 14.25 11.32 -11.40
CA PHE A 64 13.74 12.49 -10.67
C PHE A 64 14.04 12.43 -9.17
N ALA A 65 15.19 11.87 -8.80
CA ALA A 65 15.62 11.70 -7.41
C ALA A 65 15.47 12.98 -6.56
N ASP A 66 15.88 14.12 -7.08
CA ASP A 66 15.83 15.42 -6.40
C ASP A 66 14.42 15.91 -6.03
N SER A 67 13.38 15.32 -6.65
CA SER A 67 11.97 15.66 -6.38
C SER A 67 11.28 14.69 -5.43
N ILE A 68 12.00 13.69 -4.92
CA ILE A 68 11.44 12.68 -4.01
C ILE A 68 11.48 13.18 -2.57
N ARG A 69 10.34 13.08 -1.89
CA ARG A 69 10.20 13.34 -0.46
C ARG A 69 10.06 12.03 0.30
N ILE A 70 10.88 11.83 1.32
CA ILE A 70 10.81 10.66 2.20
C ILE A 70 10.16 11.06 3.52
N ILE A 71 9.12 10.34 3.93
CA ILE A 71 8.41 10.52 5.19
C ILE A 71 8.58 9.24 6.02
N CYS A 72 9.18 9.34 7.18
CA CYS A 72 9.24 8.25 8.15
C CYS A 72 8.10 8.42 9.16
N LEU A 73 7.13 7.50 9.13
CA LEU A 73 5.93 7.60 9.98
C LEU A 73 6.23 7.56 11.47
N ASP A 74 7.25 6.83 11.86
CA ASP A 74 7.72 6.69 13.25
C ASP A 74 8.44 7.95 13.77
N GLU A 75 8.67 8.94 12.91
CA GLU A 75 9.23 10.25 13.24
C GLU A 75 8.21 11.40 13.07
N THR A 76 6.98 11.10 12.66
CA THR A 76 5.94 12.13 12.48
C THR A 76 5.25 12.48 13.79
N ASP A 77 4.87 13.76 13.94
CA ASP A 77 4.11 14.22 15.10
C ASP A 77 2.63 13.85 14.94
N ASP A 78 2.09 13.13 15.92
CA ASP A 78 0.67 12.75 15.99
C ASP A 78 -0.27 13.97 16.01
N ALA A 79 0.23 15.13 16.45
CA ALA A 79 -0.54 16.38 16.45
C ALA A 79 -0.98 16.81 15.04
N LEU A 80 -0.27 16.38 13.99
CA LEU A 80 -0.64 16.65 12.59
C LEU A 80 -2.00 16.07 12.22
N SER A 81 -2.47 15.03 12.91
CA SER A 81 -3.79 14.44 12.69
C SER A 81 -4.93 15.42 12.93
N ARG A 82 -4.72 16.41 13.81
CA ARG A 82 -5.72 17.45 14.14
C ARG A 82 -6.00 18.43 13.00
N SER A 83 -5.09 18.53 12.06
CA SER A 83 -5.23 19.40 10.87
C SER A 83 -5.90 18.70 9.70
N TRP A 84 -6.17 17.38 9.81
CA TRP A 84 -6.81 16.64 8.74
C TRP A 84 -8.26 17.10 8.53
N GLN A 85 -8.64 17.20 7.28
CA GLN A 85 -10.01 17.51 6.87
C GLN A 85 -10.50 16.43 5.89
N GLU A 86 -11.76 16.08 6.01
CA GLU A 86 -12.39 15.14 5.10
C GLU A 86 -12.41 15.69 3.67
N LEU A 87 -11.96 14.87 2.74
CA LEU A 87 -11.97 15.18 1.32
C LEU A 87 -13.08 14.39 0.60
N PRO A 88 -13.80 14.99 -0.34
CA PRO A 88 -14.87 14.30 -1.07
C PRO A 88 -14.30 13.16 -1.90
N LEU A 89 -14.87 11.98 -1.74
CA LEU A 89 -14.55 10.77 -2.49
C LEU A 89 -15.77 10.29 -3.27
N THR A 90 -15.51 9.65 -4.41
CA THR A 90 -16.52 8.96 -5.21
C THR A 90 -16.08 7.53 -5.49
N THR A 91 -16.97 6.70 -5.98
CA THR A 91 -16.64 5.33 -6.40
C THR A 91 -15.59 5.29 -7.51
N HIS A 92 -15.45 6.35 -8.30
CA HIS A 92 -14.46 6.47 -9.37
C HIS A 92 -13.12 7.04 -8.90
N THR A 93 -13.02 7.53 -7.67
CA THR A 93 -11.76 8.05 -7.14
C THR A 93 -10.72 6.93 -7.05
N PRO A 94 -9.53 7.07 -7.67
CA PRO A 94 -8.45 6.09 -7.51
C PRO A 94 -7.99 6.01 -6.06
N GLY A 95 -7.84 4.78 -5.53
CA GLY A 95 -7.31 4.53 -4.19
C GLY A 95 -5.83 4.16 -4.24
N TRP A 96 -5.46 3.20 -5.10
CA TRP A 96 -4.07 2.79 -5.22
C TRP A 96 -3.75 2.17 -6.58
N LEU A 97 -2.46 2.03 -6.87
CA LEU A 97 -1.93 1.25 -7.98
C LEU A 97 -1.44 -0.10 -7.46
N GLN A 98 -2.03 -1.18 -7.94
CA GLN A 98 -1.56 -2.53 -7.65
C GLN A 98 -0.64 -3.02 -8.75
N TYR A 99 0.65 -3.13 -8.45
CA TYR A 99 1.63 -3.68 -9.40
C TYR A 99 1.64 -5.21 -9.34
N THR A 100 1.41 -5.82 -10.48
CA THR A 100 1.45 -7.28 -10.62
C THR A 100 2.84 -7.76 -11.06
N SER A 101 3.15 -9.02 -10.74
CA SER A 101 4.41 -9.67 -11.13
C SER A 101 4.43 -10.14 -12.58
N GLY A 102 3.59 -9.57 -13.46
CA GLY A 102 3.35 -9.97 -14.84
C GLY A 102 4.49 -10.69 -15.54
N SER A 103 4.18 -11.59 -16.47
CA SER A 103 5.12 -12.38 -17.28
C SER A 103 5.98 -11.53 -18.24
N THR A 104 5.72 -10.23 -18.31
CA THR A 104 6.46 -9.25 -19.12
C THR A 104 7.52 -8.54 -18.29
N SER A 105 8.63 -8.13 -18.90
CA SER A 105 9.77 -7.48 -18.27
C SER A 105 9.45 -6.09 -17.65
N SER A 106 8.31 -5.49 -18.00
CA SER A 106 7.85 -4.19 -17.49
C SER A 106 6.77 -4.35 -16.42
N PRO A 107 6.89 -3.72 -15.25
CA PRO A 107 5.83 -3.72 -14.26
C PRO A 107 4.58 -3.02 -14.82
N LYS A 108 3.39 -3.56 -14.49
CA LYS A 108 2.09 -2.97 -14.86
C LYS A 108 1.31 -2.62 -13.61
N GLY A 109 1.00 -1.34 -13.45
CA GLY A 109 0.15 -0.83 -12.38
C GLY A 109 -1.32 -0.90 -12.77
N VAL A 110 -2.13 -1.61 -12.00
CA VAL A 110 -3.58 -1.64 -12.15
C VAL A 110 -4.18 -0.58 -11.25
N ILE A 111 -4.96 0.33 -11.81
CA ILE A 111 -5.67 1.36 -11.04
C ILE A 111 -6.84 0.71 -10.31
N ILE A 112 -6.83 0.78 -8.99
CA ILE A 112 -7.93 0.32 -8.14
C ILE A 112 -8.68 1.54 -7.60
N THR A 113 -9.95 1.68 -7.95
CA THR A 113 -10.81 2.74 -7.43
C THR A 113 -11.48 2.31 -6.12
N HIS A 114 -12.03 3.28 -5.38
CA HIS A 114 -12.85 2.98 -4.19
C HIS A 114 -14.05 2.09 -4.54
N GLY A 115 -14.69 2.29 -5.69
CA GLY A 115 -15.79 1.44 -6.15
C GLY A 115 -15.34 0.01 -6.47
N ASN A 116 -14.18 -0.16 -7.10
CA ASN A 116 -13.66 -1.50 -7.40
C ASN A 116 -13.44 -2.31 -6.13
N ILE A 117 -12.81 -1.71 -5.11
CA ILE A 117 -12.54 -2.44 -3.87
C ILE A 117 -13.82 -2.76 -3.11
N MET A 118 -14.75 -1.81 -2.98
CA MET A 118 -16.01 -2.07 -2.28
C MET A 118 -16.78 -3.22 -2.90
N ALA A 119 -16.95 -3.23 -4.23
CA ALA A 119 -17.62 -4.34 -4.95
C ALA A 119 -16.87 -5.68 -4.79
N ASN A 120 -15.54 -5.65 -4.73
CA ASN A 120 -14.73 -6.86 -4.51
C ASN A 120 -14.89 -7.38 -3.09
N LEU A 121 -14.89 -6.51 -2.07
CA LEU A 121 -15.09 -6.88 -0.67
C LEU A 121 -16.48 -7.49 -0.44
N ASP A 122 -17.53 -6.91 -1.02
CA ASP A 122 -18.89 -7.46 -0.98
C ASP A 122 -18.94 -8.85 -1.62
N SER A 123 -18.27 -9.03 -2.76
CA SER A 123 -18.19 -10.31 -3.46
C SER A 123 -17.47 -11.38 -2.61
N ILE A 124 -16.32 -11.03 -2.01
CA ILE A 124 -15.55 -11.94 -1.14
C ILE A 124 -16.42 -12.34 0.06
N ALA A 125 -17.03 -11.36 0.75
CA ALA A 125 -17.87 -11.60 1.91
C ALA A 125 -19.03 -12.56 1.59
N GLY A 126 -19.70 -12.34 0.46
CA GLY A 126 -20.81 -13.16 0.01
C GLY A 126 -20.40 -14.59 -0.38
N HIS A 127 -19.35 -14.76 -1.19
CA HIS A 127 -18.90 -16.08 -1.66
C HIS A 127 -18.30 -16.92 -0.53
N MET A 128 -17.52 -16.32 0.34
CA MET A 128 -16.91 -17.01 1.47
C MET A 128 -17.87 -17.15 2.67
N ARG A 129 -19.09 -16.62 2.58
CA ARG A 129 -20.10 -16.59 3.64
C ARG A 129 -19.52 -16.07 4.97
N LEU A 130 -18.63 -15.09 4.86
CA LEU A 130 -18.05 -14.45 6.02
C LEU A 130 -19.15 -13.68 6.77
N ARG A 131 -19.07 -13.70 8.09
CA ARG A 131 -20.02 -13.04 8.98
C ARG A 131 -19.27 -12.09 9.91
N GLU A 132 -19.95 -11.08 10.39
CA GLU A 132 -19.51 -10.28 11.51
C GLU A 132 -19.12 -11.18 12.70
N ASN A 133 -18.12 -10.78 13.45
CA ASN A 133 -17.62 -11.49 14.65
C ASN A 133 -16.78 -12.76 14.39
N ILE A 134 -16.42 -13.10 13.16
CA ILE A 134 -15.46 -14.17 12.92
C ILE A 134 -14.05 -13.59 12.94
N PRO A 135 -13.18 -13.93 13.92
CA PRO A 135 -11.80 -13.47 13.94
C PRO A 135 -11.06 -13.97 12.71
N THR A 136 -10.35 -13.07 12.06
CA THR A 136 -9.48 -13.40 10.91
C THR A 136 -8.03 -13.38 11.34
N VAL A 137 -7.28 -14.40 10.97
CA VAL A 137 -5.84 -14.48 11.18
C VAL A 137 -5.14 -14.48 9.84
N SER A 138 -4.19 -13.60 9.63
CA SER A 138 -3.44 -13.50 8.39
C SER A 138 -1.95 -13.39 8.63
N TRP A 139 -1.17 -14.19 7.89
CA TRP A 139 0.30 -14.11 7.82
C TRP A 139 0.76 -13.64 6.44
N LEU A 140 -0.18 -13.29 5.57
CA LEU A 140 0.14 -12.84 4.22
C LEU A 140 0.76 -11.45 4.25
N PRO A 141 1.78 -11.18 3.42
CA PRO A 141 2.39 -9.87 3.34
C PRO A 141 1.36 -8.79 2.97
N PRO A 142 1.23 -7.71 3.77
CA PRO A 142 0.21 -6.69 3.55
C PRO A 142 0.43 -5.83 2.29
N PHE A 143 1.62 -5.86 1.71
CA PHE A 143 1.93 -5.17 0.45
C PHE A 143 1.55 -6.00 -0.79
N HIS A 144 1.11 -7.25 -0.62
CA HIS A 144 0.58 -8.11 -1.65
C HIS A 144 -0.95 -8.01 -1.66
N ASP A 145 -1.58 -8.12 -2.84
CA ASP A 145 -3.03 -8.01 -3.01
C ASP A 145 -3.83 -8.94 -2.08
N MET A 146 -3.47 -10.22 -1.99
CA MET A 146 -4.13 -11.16 -1.08
C MET A 146 -3.99 -10.75 0.39
N GLY A 147 -2.82 -10.28 0.83
CA GLY A 147 -2.60 -9.82 2.20
C GLY A 147 -3.33 -8.52 2.48
N LEU A 148 -3.34 -7.59 1.54
CA LEU A 148 -4.05 -6.32 1.68
C LEU A 148 -5.57 -6.52 1.65
N VAL A 149 -6.09 -7.13 0.59
CA VAL A 149 -7.53 -7.25 0.39
C VAL A 149 -8.12 -8.30 1.31
N GLY A 150 -7.60 -9.53 1.30
CA GLY A 150 -8.14 -10.63 2.10
C GLY A 150 -7.80 -10.54 3.59
N GLY A 151 -6.57 -10.11 3.91
CA GLY A 151 -6.05 -10.11 5.28
C GLY A 151 -6.32 -8.82 6.07
N ILE A 152 -6.59 -7.69 5.42
CA ILE A 152 -6.79 -6.39 6.08
C ILE A 152 -8.14 -5.78 5.71
N LEU A 153 -8.40 -5.54 4.41
CA LEU A 153 -9.57 -4.78 3.99
C LEU A 153 -10.88 -5.57 4.17
N THR A 154 -10.87 -6.89 3.91
CA THR A 154 -12.07 -7.73 4.11
C THR A 154 -12.49 -7.80 5.58
N PRO A 155 -11.62 -8.12 6.55
CA PRO A 155 -11.99 -8.08 7.97
C PRO A 155 -12.48 -6.70 8.42
N LEU A 156 -11.83 -5.64 7.96
CA LEU A 156 -12.23 -4.27 8.28
C LEU A 156 -13.63 -3.94 7.74
N HIS A 157 -13.91 -4.32 6.50
CA HIS A 157 -15.21 -4.14 5.85
C HIS A 157 -16.35 -4.85 6.61
N LEU A 158 -16.05 -6.00 7.18
CA LEU A 158 -17.00 -6.80 7.96
C LEU A 158 -17.05 -6.41 9.45
N GLY A 159 -16.23 -5.48 9.91
CA GLY A 159 -16.14 -5.15 11.34
C GLY A 159 -15.56 -6.27 12.20
N CYS A 160 -14.76 -7.17 11.61
CA CYS A 160 -14.16 -8.31 12.28
C CYS A 160 -12.82 -8.00 12.92
N LEU A 161 -12.49 -8.71 14.01
CA LEU A 161 -11.14 -8.70 14.56
C LEU A 161 -10.16 -9.29 13.53
N CYS A 162 -9.10 -8.54 13.23
CA CYS A 162 -8.02 -9.01 12.38
C CYS A 162 -6.72 -9.15 13.20
N VAL A 163 -6.17 -10.35 13.23
CA VAL A 163 -4.87 -10.65 13.83
C VAL A 163 -3.87 -10.87 12.72
N THR A 164 -2.89 -9.97 12.63
CA THR A 164 -1.78 -10.11 11.66
C THR A 164 -0.57 -10.73 12.34
N MET A 165 0.04 -11.71 11.67
CA MET A 165 1.26 -12.35 12.11
C MET A 165 2.40 -12.04 11.14
N PRO A 166 3.66 -12.00 11.60
CA PRO A 166 4.80 -11.95 10.67
C PRO A 166 4.79 -13.15 9.73
N PRO A 167 5.18 -12.98 8.46
CA PRO A 167 5.32 -14.07 7.51
C PRO A 167 6.46 -15.03 7.87
#